data_9b15f590cddd4183451a3b20a5c0328f
#
_entry.id   9b15f590cddd4183451a3b20a5c0328f
#
_cell.length_a   1.000
_cell.length_b   1.000
_cell.length_c   1.000
_cell.angle_alpha   90.00
_cell.angle_beta   90.00
_cell.angle_gamma   90.00
#
_symmetry.space_group_name_H-M   'P 1'
#
loop_
_entity.id
_entity.type
_entity.pdbx_description
1 polymer ?
#
loop_
_entity_poly.entity_id
_entity_poly.type
_entity_poly.pdbx_seq_one_letter_code
_entity_poly.pdbx_strand_id
1 'polypeptide(L)'
;LKYRNGNNQMSHIKEGTVLYDLRIYSFSRIFLDNFNHIKAYWPMIGKKTTQNLLAFGVDDIDGTIDDTTKIYSMAGVEDQNPTMSVKEIVKLIKDVNRKPIQRDTLYNTIKTY
;
A
#
# COMPACT_ATOMS: atom_id res chain seq x y z
N LEU A 1 -6.48 7.54 2.22
CA LEU A 1 -6.97 6.20 1.90
C LEU A 1 -7.72 6.23 0.57
N LYS A 2 -7.57 5.19 -0.26
CA LYS A 2 -8.33 5.04 -1.49
C LYS A 2 -9.82 4.85 -1.17
N TYR A 3 -10.68 5.60 -1.86
CA TYR A 3 -12.11 5.34 -1.82
C TYR A 3 -12.41 3.99 -2.50
N ARG A 4 -13.22 3.18 -1.86
CA ARG A 4 -13.78 1.94 -2.40
C ARG A 4 -15.29 2.04 -2.50
N ASN A 5 -15.82 1.67 -3.65
CA ASN A 5 -17.25 1.64 -3.86
C ASN A 5 -17.85 0.46 -3.08
N GLY A 6 -18.81 0.75 -2.24
CA GLY A 6 -19.49 -0.23 -1.39
C GLY A 6 -20.89 0.23 -1.05
N ASN A 7 -21.53 -0.46 -0.13
CA ASN A 7 -22.87 -0.09 0.33
C ASN A 7 -22.83 1.14 1.27
N ASN A 8 -22.61 2.33 0.70
CA ASN A 8 -22.52 3.60 1.42
C ASN A 8 -23.14 4.73 0.60
N GLN A 9 -23.32 5.89 1.22
CA GLN A 9 -23.93 7.07 0.59
C GLN A 9 -23.15 7.60 -0.62
N MET A 10 -21.88 7.22 -0.78
CA MET A 10 -21.00 7.63 -1.89
C MET A 10 -20.92 6.60 -3.01
N SER A 11 -21.79 5.58 -3.02
CA SER A 11 -21.77 4.48 -4.01
C SER A 11 -21.93 4.94 -5.47
N HIS A 12 -22.41 6.17 -5.70
CA HIS A 12 -22.50 6.79 -7.02
C HIS A 12 -21.15 7.32 -7.54
N ILE A 13 -20.14 7.44 -6.68
CA ILE A 13 -18.79 7.92 -7.04
C ILE A 13 -17.98 6.76 -7.57
N LYS A 14 -17.33 6.93 -8.74
CA LYS A 14 -16.44 5.92 -9.31
C LYS A 14 -15.14 5.83 -8.52
N GLU A 15 -14.67 4.61 -8.29
CA GLU A 15 -13.33 4.38 -7.74
C GLU A 15 -12.24 4.91 -8.66
N GLY A 16 -11.17 5.43 -8.06
CA GLY A 16 -9.97 5.79 -8.81
C GLY A 16 -9.29 4.56 -9.43
N THR A 17 -8.85 4.69 -10.67
CA THR A 17 -8.12 3.63 -11.36
C THR A 17 -6.71 3.45 -10.80
N VAL A 18 -6.06 2.32 -11.11
CA VAL A 18 -4.65 2.09 -10.78
C VAL A 18 -3.75 3.20 -11.36
N LEU A 19 -4.04 3.65 -12.59
CA LEU A 19 -3.30 4.74 -13.21
C LEU A 19 -3.43 6.06 -12.42
N TYR A 20 -4.61 6.33 -11.89
CA TYR A 20 -4.83 7.48 -11.01
C TYR A 20 -4.00 7.36 -9.73
N ASP A 21 -3.98 6.18 -9.11
CA ASP A 21 -3.16 5.92 -7.92
C ASP A 21 -1.67 6.17 -8.21
N LEU A 22 -1.14 5.62 -9.32
CA LEU A 22 0.26 5.82 -9.73
C LEU A 22 0.59 7.32 -9.91
N ARG A 23 -0.29 8.07 -10.57
CA ARG A 23 -0.12 9.53 -10.75
C ARG A 23 -0.11 10.29 -9.43
N ILE A 24 -1.06 10.00 -8.54
CA ILE A 24 -1.15 10.69 -7.24
C ILE A 24 0.08 10.42 -6.40
N TYR A 25 0.55 9.17 -6.31
CA TYR A 25 1.74 8.84 -5.53
C TYR A 25 3.02 9.47 -6.13
N SER A 26 3.17 9.45 -7.47
CA SER A 26 4.29 10.11 -8.15
C SER A 26 4.27 11.62 -7.92
N PHE A 27 3.10 12.24 -8.08
CA PHE A 27 2.93 13.67 -7.82
C PHE A 27 3.24 14.00 -6.34
N SER A 28 2.72 13.19 -5.42
CA SER A 28 2.97 13.37 -3.99
C SER A 28 4.46 13.31 -3.67
N ARG A 29 5.22 12.39 -4.27
CA ARG A 29 6.66 12.28 -4.06
C ARG A 29 7.42 13.54 -4.53
N ILE A 30 6.99 14.14 -5.63
CA ILE A 30 7.62 15.35 -6.18
C ILE A 30 7.18 16.58 -5.38
N PHE A 31 5.89 16.70 -5.09
CA PHE A 31 5.32 17.89 -4.46
C PHE A 31 5.60 17.96 -2.95
N LEU A 32 5.62 16.82 -2.27
CA LEU A 32 5.86 16.72 -0.83
C LEU A 32 7.35 16.40 -0.58
N ASP A 33 8.24 17.25 -1.03
CA ASP A 33 9.70 17.09 -0.91
C ASP A 33 10.20 17.12 0.54
N ASN A 34 9.43 17.75 1.42
CA ASN A 34 9.68 17.80 2.86
C ASN A 34 9.24 16.55 3.63
N PHE A 35 8.61 15.58 2.98
CA PHE A 35 8.27 14.28 3.57
C PHE A 35 9.31 13.22 3.16
N ASN A 36 10.06 12.72 4.13
CA ASN A 36 11.10 11.72 3.89
C ASN A 36 10.54 10.41 3.35
N HIS A 37 9.35 10.01 3.79
CA HIS A 37 8.74 8.73 3.46
C HIS A 37 7.31 8.90 2.94
N ILE A 38 6.98 8.13 1.90
CA ILE A 38 5.61 8.00 1.39
C ILE A 38 5.20 6.54 1.46
N LYS A 39 4.15 6.28 2.23
CA LYS A 39 3.66 4.94 2.51
C LYS A 39 2.51 4.53 1.60
N ALA A 40 2.58 3.32 1.07
CA ALA A 40 1.46 2.66 0.42
C ALA A 40 0.76 1.69 1.38
N TYR A 41 -0.55 1.85 1.53
CA TYR A 41 -1.38 1.01 2.37
C TYR A 41 -1.91 -0.18 1.56
N TRP A 42 -1.13 -1.25 1.46
CA TRP A 42 -1.41 -2.39 0.59
C TRP A 42 -2.77 -3.07 0.82
N PRO A 43 -3.34 -3.14 2.05
CA PRO A 43 -4.64 -3.76 2.24
C PRO A 43 -5.77 -3.06 1.47
N MET A 44 -5.66 -1.73 1.28
CA MET A 44 -6.68 -0.95 0.59
C MET A 44 -6.43 -0.81 -0.92
N ILE A 45 -5.19 -0.75 -1.34
CA ILE A 45 -4.84 -0.52 -2.76
C ILE A 45 -4.47 -1.80 -3.52
N GLY A 46 -4.28 -2.90 -2.79
CA GLY A 46 -3.90 -4.21 -3.34
C GLY A 46 -2.39 -4.41 -3.46
N LYS A 47 -1.96 -5.66 -3.32
CA LYS A 47 -0.54 -6.08 -3.33
C LYS A 47 0.16 -5.66 -4.64
N LYS A 48 -0.49 -5.88 -5.78
CA LYS A 48 0.09 -5.62 -7.10
C LYS A 48 0.25 -4.12 -7.39
N THR A 49 -0.73 -3.32 -7.01
CA THR A 49 -0.64 -1.86 -7.12
C THR A 49 0.46 -1.32 -6.21
N THR A 50 0.55 -1.81 -4.97
CA THR A 50 1.63 -1.46 -4.04
C THR A 50 3.01 -1.78 -4.60
N GLN A 51 3.19 -2.95 -5.20
CA GLN A 51 4.44 -3.32 -5.86
C GLN A 51 4.83 -2.33 -6.96
N ASN A 52 3.88 -1.95 -7.82
CA ASN A 52 4.12 -0.95 -8.86
C ASN A 52 4.50 0.41 -8.26
N LEU A 53 3.84 0.83 -7.18
CA LEU A 53 4.10 2.11 -6.52
C LEU A 53 5.52 2.26 -5.97
N LEU A 54 6.21 1.15 -5.67
CA LEU A 54 7.64 1.17 -5.30
C LEU A 54 8.54 1.74 -6.41
N ALA A 55 8.11 1.69 -7.67
CA ALA A 55 8.79 2.35 -8.79
C ALA A 55 8.34 3.80 -9.00
N PHE A 56 7.27 4.24 -8.33
CA PHE A 56 6.63 5.55 -8.49
C PHE A 56 6.72 6.43 -7.23
N GLY A 57 7.78 6.26 -6.45
CA GLY A 57 8.11 7.16 -5.33
C GLY A 57 7.66 6.70 -3.95
N VAL A 58 6.99 5.57 -3.85
CA VAL A 58 6.72 4.93 -2.55
C VAL A 58 8.00 4.23 -2.06
N ASP A 59 8.32 4.43 -0.81
CA ASP A 59 9.48 3.84 -0.14
C ASP A 59 9.11 3.11 1.16
N ASP A 60 7.84 3.15 1.55
CA ASP A 60 7.32 2.47 2.74
C ASP A 60 6.03 1.72 2.44
N ILE A 61 5.86 0.54 3.01
CA ILE A 61 4.64 -0.25 2.95
C ILE A 61 4.27 -0.76 4.33
N ASP A 62 2.99 -1.05 4.55
CA ASP A 62 2.58 -1.68 5.80
C ASP A 62 3.16 -3.09 5.96
N GLY A 63 3.35 -3.48 7.21
CA GLY A 63 3.86 -4.79 7.57
C GLY A 63 2.85 -5.92 7.34
N THR A 64 3.08 -7.02 8.02
CA THR A 64 2.17 -8.18 8.01
C THR A 64 0.82 -7.82 8.60
N ILE A 65 -0.24 -8.21 7.90
CA ILE A 65 -1.62 -8.13 8.41
C ILE A 65 -2.22 -9.52 8.29
N ASP A 66 -2.89 -9.93 9.35
CA ASP A 66 -3.74 -11.11 9.40
C ASP A 66 -5.11 -10.64 9.91
N ASP A 67 -5.96 -10.22 8.96
CA ASP A 67 -7.25 -9.63 9.31
C ASP A 67 -8.34 -10.69 9.40
N THR A 68 -8.68 -11.06 10.63
CA THR A 68 -9.81 -11.93 10.93
C THR A 68 -11.12 -11.15 11.12
N THR A 69 -11.09 -9.82 11.10
CA THR A 69 -12.19 -8.96 11.55
C THR A 69 -13.15 -8.53 10.44
N LYS A 70 -12.89 -8.86 9.18
CA LYS A 70 -13.67 -8.46 8.01
C LYS A 70 -13.78 -6.94 7.77
N ILE A 71 -12.97 -6.13 8.46
CA ILE A 71 -13.01 -4.67 8.33
C ILE A 71 -12.78 -4.25 6.88
N TYR A 72 -11.85 -4.89 6.19
CA TYR A 72 -11.50 -4.58 4.81
C TYR A 72 -12.59 -4.99 3.83
N SER A 73 -13.24 -6.14 4.06
CA SER A 73 -14.38 -6.57 3.24
C SER A 73 -15.58 -5.62 3.39
N MET A 74 -15.82 -5.13 4.59
CA MET A 74 -16.85 -4.12 4.87
C MET A 74 -16.54 -2.78 4.21
N ALA A 75 -15.25 -2.47 4.03
CA ALA A 75 -14.78 -1.28 3.31
C ALA A 75 -14.78 -1.43 1.78
N GLY A 76 -15.27 -2.54 1.24
CA GLY A 76 -15.39 -2.77 -0.22
C GLY A 76 -14.07 -3.16 -0.89
N VAL A 77 -13.08 -3.68 -0.14
CA VAL A 77 -11.82 -4.17 -0.72
C VAL A 77 -12.06 -5.49 -1.44
N GLU A 78 -11.45 -5.67 -2.62
CA GLU A 78 -11.59 -6.90 -3.42
C GLU A 78 -11.09 -8.14 -2.69
N ASP A 79 -9.99 -8.02 -1.96
CA ASP A 79 -9.45 -9.08 -1.11
C ASP A 79 -10.22 -9.09 0.21
N GLN A 80 -11.08 -10.05 0.36
CA GLN A 80 -11.97 -10.18 1.54
C GLN A 80 -11.21 -10.45 2.85
N ASN A 81 -10.02 -11.08 2.74
CA ASN A 81 -9.13 -11.38 3.86
C ASN A 81 -7.69 -11.03 3.48
N PRO A 82 -7.35 -9.72 3.43
CA PRO A 82 -6.01 -9.32 3.02
C PRO A 82 -4.99 -9.78 4.06
N THR A 83 -4.20 -10.77 3.67
CA THR A 83 -3.08 -11.29 4.48
C THR A 83 -1.80 -11.20 3.69
N MET A 84 -0.68 -10.92 4.34
CA MET A 84 0.64 -10.95 3.73
C MET A 84 1.70 -11.30 4.78
N SER A 85 2.41 -12.39 4.55
CA SER A 85 3.52 -12.82 5.39
C SER A 85 4.79 -12.02 5.15
N VAL A 86 5.75 -12.07 6.07
CA VAL A 86 7.08 -11.46 5.90
C VAL A 86 7.75 -11.95 4.61
N LYS A 87 7.64 -13.24 4.30
CA LYS A 87 8.24 -13.83 3.08
C LYS A 87 7.64 -13.22 1.80
N GLU A 88 6.32 -13.04 1.78
CA GLU A 88 5.62 -12.42 0.65
C GLU A 88 6.01 -10.95 0.49
N ILE A 89 6.07 -10.18 1.60
CA ILE A 89 6.51 -8.77 1.57
C ILE A 89 7.94 -8.67 1.02
N VAL A 90 8.85 -9.47 1.54
CA VAL A 90 10.25 -9.49 1.09
C VAL A 90 10.34 -9.84 -0.40
N LYS A 91 9.59 -10.86 -0.85
CA LYS A 91 9.55 -11.22 -2.27
C LYS A 91 8.98 -10.08 -3.13
N LEU A 92 7.85 -9.49 -2.73
CA LEU A 92 7.21 -8.39 -3.44
C LEU A 92 8.18 -7.22 -3.68
N ILE A 93 8.99 -6.88 -2.67
CA ILE A 93 9.97 -5.78 -2.76
C ILE A 93 11.17 -6.17 -3.63
N LYS A 94 11.69 -7.39 -3.49
CA LYS A 94 12.84 -7.88 -4.27
C LYS A 94 12.51 -8.03 -5.76
N ASP A 95 11.29 -8.45 -6.10
CA ASP A 95 10.84 -8.63 -7.48
C ASP A 95 10.88 -7.33 -8.31
N VAL A 96 10.93 -6.17 -7.66
CA VAL A 96 11.10 -4.86 -8.31
C VAL A 96 12.48 -4.23 -8.06
N ASN A 97 13.47 -5.07 -7.77
CA ASN A 97 14.87 -4.66 -7.53
C ASN A 97 15.03 -3.62 -6.41
N ARG A 98 14.22 -3.73 -5.35
CA ARG A 98 14.34 -2.92 -4.14
C ARG A 98 14.86 -3.77 -2.98
N LYS A 99 15.53 -3.12 -2.03
CA LYS A 99 16.08 -3.75 -0.84
C LYS A 99 15.07 -3.71 0.31
N PRO A 100 14.54 -4.86 0.78
CA PRO A 100 13.58 -4.86 1.88
C PRO A 100 14.28 -4.59 3.21
N ILE A 101 13.76 -3.63 3.96
CA ILE A 101 14.23 -3.25 5.28
C ILE A 101 13.02 -3.25 6.22
N GLN A 102 13.15 -3.95 7.33
CA GLN A 102 12.19 -3.84 8.44
C GLN A 102 12.61 -2.67 9.31
N ARG A 103 11.69 -1.79 9.61
CA ARG A 103 11.88 -0.60 10.43
C ARG A 103 10.94 -0.57 11.64
N ASP A 104 11.27 0.23 12.65
CA ASP A 104 10.36 0.62 13.70
C ASP A 104 9.49 1.82 13.30
N THR A 105 8.68 2.31 14.23
CA THR A 105 7.80 3.47 14.01
C THR A 105 8.56 4.80 13.83
N LEU A 106 9.81 4.86 14.27
CA LEU A 106 10.69 6.01 14.12
C LEU A 106 11.62 5.92 12.91
N TYR A 107 11.38 4.94 12.01
CA TYR A 107 12.18 4.65 10.82
C TYR A 107 13.60 4.17 11.10
N ASN A 108 13.90 3.70 12.32
CA ASN A 108 15.17 3.01 12.58
C ASN A 108 15.16 1.62 11.94
N THR A 109 16.25 1.25 11.30
CA THR A 109 16.42 -0.08 10.71
C THR A 109 16.50 -1.15 11.80
N ILE A 110 15.57 -2.10 11.79
CA ILE A 110 15.58 -3.28 12.67
C ILE A 110 16.31 -4.43 11.99
N LYS A 111 15.97 -4.68 10.71
CA LYS A 111 16.51 -5.80 9.95
C LYS A 111 16.54 -5.51 8.45
N THR A 112 17.56 -5.99 7.78
CA THR A 112 17.68 -6.02 6.32
C THR A 112 17.58 -7.46 5.81
N TYR A 113 16.83 -7.68 4.72
CA TYR A 113 16.58 -9.01 4.14
C TYR A 113 17.33 -9.24 2.83
#